data_f46718ca236c4d6130be871152fda46e
#
_entry.id   f46718ca236c4d6130be871152fda46e
#
_cell.length_a   1.000
_cell.length_b   1.000
_cell.length_c   1.000
_cell.angle_alpha   90.00
_cell.angle_beta   90.00
_cell.angle_gamma   90.00
#
_symmetry.space_group_name_H-M   'P 1'
#
loop_
_entity.id
_entity.type
_entity.pdbx_description
1 polymer ?
#
loop_
_entity_poly.entity_id
_entity_poly.type
_entity_poly.pdbx_seq_one_letter_code
_entity_poly.pdbx_strand_id
1 'polypeptide(L)'
;MRLTAKLTAGLLLATAALAQNPDANYDEEKVGAYQLPDLLGGAKSAKEWKEKRRPEIVRLFVEEMFGVAPGKPKNMSFEVVERGEAFGGKAERTQVQVAFDKGPNAPKMEILLYLPAGAIGKVPVFLGLNFQGNHAVTDDAAVRVTQSWMRNAPGNKSDESKRGAAKSRWDIDAILARGYGLATIYYGDIDPDFDDGFQNGVHPLFYKPGQTKPGENEWGSIGAWAWGLSRALDYLETNPRVDAERVAVMGHSRLGKTSLWAGAMDERFALVISNDSGAGGAALSRRIYGEEVRHLNKSFPHWFDGNFKKYRSNETALPFDQHMLIALMAPRPVYIASAVEDKWADPKGEFLSGMHATPAYKLFGKEGMPAAEMPGIEQPVMGTIGYHVRRGKHDVTSYDWEQYLKFADMHLKAK
;
A
#
# COMPACT_ATOMS: atom_id res chain seq x y z
N MET A 1 43.77 52.82 3.46
CA MET A 1 43.20 51.70 4.27
C MET A 1 41.72 51.52 3.95
N ARG A 2 41.36 50.58 3.09
CA ARG A 2 39.96 50.27 2.76
C ARG A 2 39.58 48.96 3.46
N LEU A 3 38.65 49.03 4.40
CA LEU A 3 38.05 47.88 5.05
C LEU A 3 37.01 47.25 4.12
N THR A 4 37.23 46.01 3.72
CA THR A 4 36.23 45.19 3.03
C THR A 4 35.44 44.39 4.08
N ALA A 5 34.18 44.71 4.25
CA ALA A 5 33.25 43.93 5.05
C ALA A 5 32.77 42.71 4.24
N LYS A 6 33.05 41.51 4.73
CA LYS A 6 32.50 40.28 4.20
C LYS A 6 31.09 40.08 4.81
N LEU A 7 30.05 40.20 3.98
CA LEU A 7 28.73 39.76 4.33
C LEU A 7 28.68 38.21 4.19
N THR A 8 28.52 37.53 5.31
CA THR A 8 28.19 36.11 5.36
C THR A 8 26.66 36.00 5.24
N ALA A 9 26.16 35.60 4.09
CA ALA A 9 24.75 35.27 3.90
C ALA A 9 24.48 33.90 4.54
N GLY A 10 23.86 33.91 5.70
CA GLY A 10 23.32 32.71 6.34
C GLY A 10 22.10 32.23 5.56
N LEU A 11 22.19 31.07 4.91
CA LEU A 11 21.10 30.37 4.26
C LEU A 11 20.20 29.78 5.35
N LEU A 12 19.11 30.46 5.72
CA LEU A 12 18.04 29.89 6.51
C LEU A 12 17.28 28.90 5.63
N LEU A 13 17.58 27.62 5.78
CA LEU A 13 16.71 26.52 5.33
C LEU A 13 15.44 26.57 6.16
N ALA A 14 14.42 27.28 5.68
CA ALA A 14 13.07 27.16 6.18
C ALA A 14 12.56 25.75 5.85
N THR A 15 12.57 24.84 6.82
CA THR A 15 11.79 23.61 6.77
C THR A 15 10.33 24.03 6.77
N ALA A 16 9.71 24.04 5.60
CA ALA A 16 8.27 24.20 5.49
C ALA A 16 7.65 22.96 6.17
N ALA A 17 7.22 23.10 7.42
CA ALA A 17 6.23 22.23 7.99
C ALA A 17 5.06 22.23 7.01
N LEU A 18 4.66 21.07 6.49
CA LEU A 18 3.42 20.95 5.73
C LEU A 18 2.33 21.52 6.63
N ALA A 19 1.81 22.69 6.28
CA ALA A 19 0.75 23.34 7.05
C ALA A 19 -0.42 22.37 7.10
N GLN A 20 -0.93 22.12 8.32
CA GLN A 20 -2.14 21.32 8.50
C GLN A 20 -3.25 21.92 7.64
N ASN A 21 -4.04 21.08 6.97
CA ASN A 21 -5.17 21.55 6.19
C ASN A 21 -6.16 22.25 7.14
N PRO A 22 -6.42 23.58 6.97
CA PRO A 22 -7.26 24.33 7.90
C PRO A 22 -8.72 23.85 7.91
N ASP A 23 -9.14 23.11 6.90
CA ASP A 23 -10.50 22.57 6.78
C ASP A 23 -10.69 21.23 7.50
N ALA A 24 -9.62 20.64 8.08
CA ALA A 24 -9.66 19.35 8.74
C ALA A 24 -9.66 19.48 10.28
N ASN A 25 -10.29 18.53 10.94
CA ASN A 25 -10.25 18.41 12.39
C ASN A 25 -8.95 17.70 12.83
N TYR A 26 -8.19 18.29 13.75
CA TYR A 26 -7.00 17.70 14.39
C TYR A 26 -7.09 17.68 15.91
N ASP A 27 -8.31 17.87 16.43
CA ASP A 27 -8.63 17.95 17.85
C ASP A 27 -9.48 16.73 18.26
N GLU A 28 -8.93 15.88 19.11
CA GLU A 28 -9.61 14.68 19.59
C GLU A 28 -10.93 14.99 20.33
N GLU A 29 -11.02 16.14 21.01
CA GLU A 29 -12.23 16.54 21.73
C GLU A 29 -13.38 16.87 20.79
N LYS A 30 -13.08 17.19 19.52
CA LYS A 30 -14.07 17.43 18.47
C LYS A 30 -14.48 16.18 17.70
N VAL A 31 -13.85 15.05 18.00
CA VAL A 31 -14.32 13.75 17.50
C VAL A 31 -15.59 13.37 18.25
N GLY A 32 -16.74 13.60 17.64
CA GLY A 32 -18.03 13.28 18.23
C GLY A 32 -18.25 11.79 18.44
N ALA A 33 -19.36 11.44 19.09
CA ALA A 33 -19.76 10.05 19.19
C ALA A 33 -20.13 9.50 17.78
N TYR A 34 -19.66 8.32 17.46
CA TYR A 34 -19.97 7.62 16.21
C TYR A 34 -20.29 6.15 16.49
N GLN A 35 -21.05 5.54 15.61
CA GLN A 35 -21.38 4.11 15.68
C GLN A 35 -20.79 3.41 14.46
N LEU A 36 -19.98 2.38 14.71
CA LEU A 36 -19.45 1.55 13.64
C LEU A 36 -20.49 0.54 13.14
N PRO A 37 -20.51 0.22 11.84
CA PRO A 37 -21.29 -0.90 11.32
C PRO A 37 -20.91 -2.21 12.00
N ASP A 38 -21.91 -3.11 12.16
CA ASP A 38 -21.67 -4.42 12.74
C ASP A 38 -20.71 -5.25 11.88
N LEU A 39 -19.53 -5.53 12.46
CA LEU A 39 -18.51 -6.31 11.78
C LEU A 39 -18.96 -7.72 11.47
N LEU A 40 -19.54 -8.41 12.45
CA LEU A 40 -19.79 -9.84 12.34
C LEU A 40 -21.08 -10.19 11.59
N GLY A 41 -22.07 -9.27 11.52
CA GLY A 41 -23.33 -9.54 10.84
C GLY A 41 -24.01 -10.83 11.33
N GLY A 42 -23.84 -11.15 12.62
CA GLY A 42 -24.35 -12.38 13.22
C GLY A 42 -23.50 -13.65 13.01
N ALA A 43 -22.35 -13.58 12.31
CA ALA A 43 -21.43 -14.72 12.17
C ALA A 43 -20.85 -15.12 13.53
N LYS A 44 -20.92 -16.41 13.87
CA LYS A 44 -20.49 -16.99 15.16
C LYS A 44 -19.32 -17.98 15.01
N SER A 45 -18.89 -18.26 13.79
CA SER A 45 -17.85 -19.24 13.48
C SER A 45 -16.98 -18.80 12.31
N ALA A 46 -15.76 -19.35 12.23
CA ALA A 46 -14.86 -19.16 11.09
C ALA A 46 -15.52 -19.57 9.76
N LYS A 47 -16.36 -20.61 9.77
CA LYS A 47 -17.09 -21.08 8.59
C LYS A 47 -18.09 -20.02 8.13
N GLU A 48 -18.95 -19.52 9.03
CA GLU A 48 -19.95 -18.49 8.70
C GLU A 48 -19.30 -17.19 8.25
N TRP A 49 -18.15 -16.83 8.84
CA TRP A 49 -17.33 -15.70 8.38
C TRP A 49 -16.89 -15.91 6.93
N LYS A 50 -16.23 -17.02 6.63
CA LYS A 50 -15.67 -17.30 5.30
C LYS A 50 -16.75 -17.41 4.21
N GLU A 51 -17.85 -18.13 4.52
CA GLU A 51 -18.84 -18.48 3.52
C GLU A 51 -19.92 -17.40 3.31
N LYS A 52 -20.14 -16.54 4.32
CA LYS A 52 -21.24 -15.55 4.27
C LYS A 52 -20.74 -14.13 4.52
N ARG A 53 -20.21 -13.85 5.71
CA ARG A 53 -19.98 -12.46 6.11
C ARG A 53 -18.84 -11.78 5.35
N ARG A 54 -17.70 -12.46 5.19
CA ARG A 54 -16.58 -11.92 4.42
C ARG A 54 -16.97 -11.58 2.97
N PRO A 55 -17.66 -12.45 2.21
CA PRO A 55 -18.16 -12.09 0.87
C PRO A 55 -19.13 -10.90 0.86
N GLU A 56 -19.98 -10.75 1.87
CA GLU A 56 -20.86 -9.57 1.99
C GLU A 56 -20.04 -8.30 2.16
N ILE A 57 -19.05 -8.30 3.05
CA ILE A 57 -18.18 -7.14 3.28
C ILE A 57 -17.38 -6.81 2.02
N VAL A 58 -16.78 -7.82 1.35
CA VAL A 58 -16.07 -7.63 0.07
C VAL A 58 -16.98 -6.95 -0.95
N ARG A 59 -18.23 -7.43 -1.07
CA ARG A 59 -19.21 -6.85 -2.00
C ARG A 59 -19.48 -5.38 -1.68
N LEU A 60 -19.65 -5.00 -0.41
CA LEU A 60 -19.86 -3.60 -0.01
C LEU A 60 -18.68 -2.70 -0.45
N PHE A 61 -17.44 -3.13 -0.22
CA PHE A 61 -16.28 -2.37 -0.65
C PHE A 61 -16.13 -2.31 -2.18
N VAL A 62 -16.47 -3.40 -2.89
CA VAL A 62 -16.47 -3.43 -4.36
C VAL A 62 -17.54 -2.51 -4.94
N GLU A 63 -18.76 -2.53 -4.40
CA GLU A 63 -19.88 -1.78 -4.94
C GLU A 63 -19.83 -0.28 -4.61
N GLU A 64 -19.17 0.10 -3.50
CA GLU A 64 -19.32 1.42 -2.91
C GLU A 64 -18.02 2.19 -2.74
N MET A 65 -16.86 1.60 -3.12
CA MET A 65 -15.58 2.26 -2.91
C MET A 65 -14.52 1.94 -3.96
N PHE A 66 -14.14 0.66 -4.15
CA PHE A 66 -13.00 0.32 -4.99
C PHE A 66 -13.38 -0.06 -6.42
N GLY A 67 -14.63 -0.43 -6.65
CA GLY A 67 -15.17 -0.88 -7.94
C GLY A 67 -14.79 -2.31 -8.31
N VAL A 68 -15.48 -2.85 -9.29
CA VAL A 68 -15.25 -4.19 -9.83
C VAL A 68 -13.98 -4.19 -10.68
N ALA A 69 -12.94 -4.89 -10.24
CA ALA A 69 -11.73 -5.11 -11.01
C ALA A 69 -11.87 -6.35 -11.93
N PRO A 70 -11.22 -6.34 -13.12
CA PRO A 70 -11.21 -7.50 -14.01
C PRO A 70 -10.35 -8.63 -13.47
N GLY A 71 -10.54 -9.82 -14.02
CA GLY A 71 -9.66 -10.96 -13.76
C GLY A 71 -8.27 -10.81 -14.40
N LYS A 72 -7.48 -11.89 -14.32
CA LYS A 72 -6.17 -11.97 -14.97
C LYS A 72 -6.32 -11.89 -16.51
N PRO A 73 -5.51 -11.05 -17.19
CA PRO A 73 -5.55 -10.95 -18.65
C PRO A 73 -5.15 -12.28 -19.32
N LYS A 74 -5.89 -12.66 -20.35
CA LYS A 74 -5.64 -13.94 -21.06
C LYS A 74 -4.28 -13.99 -21.78
N ASN A 75 -3.81 -12.83 -22.26
CA ASN A 75 -2.57 -12.71 -23.03
C ASN A 75 -1.40 -12.18 -22.22
N MET A 76 -1.52 -12.13 -20.88
CA MET A 76 -0.44 -11.65 -20.02
C MET A 76 0.80 -12.54 -20.17
N SER A 77 1.97 -11.90 -20.24
CA SER A 77 3.26 -12.58 -20.35
C SER A 77 4.32 -11.95 -19.47
N PHE A 78 5.33 -12.75 -19.15
CA PHE A 78 6.49 -12.34 -18.35
C PHE A 78 7.76 -12.50 -19.18
N GLU A 79 8.61 -11.47 -19.16
CA GLU A 79 9.92 -11.49 -19.79
C GLU A 79 10.97 -11.02 -18.78
N VAL A 80 11.96 -11.87 -18.51
CA VAL A 80 13.12 -11.46 -17.72
C VAL A 80 14.03 -10.64 -18.64
N VAL A 81 14.07 -9.33 -18.41
CA VAL A 81 14.82 -8.39 -19.26
C VAL A 81 16.24 -8.13 -18.77
N GLU A 82 16.53 -8.46 -17.50
CA GLU A 82 17.88 -8.36 -16.95
C GLU A 82 18.02 -9.25 -15.72
N ARG A 83 19.24 -9.81 -15.54
CA ARG A 83 19.69 -10.49 -14.32
C ARG A 83 21.12 -10.12 -14.01
N GLY A 84 21.43 -9.99 -12.73
CA GLY A 84 22.79 -9.69 -12.28
C GLY A 84 22.96 -9.79 -10.78
N GLU A 85 24.19 -9.59 -10.35
CA GLU A 85 24.50 -9.46 -8.92
C GLU A 85 24.25 -8.02 -8.46
N ALA A 86 23.90 -7.86 -7.18
CA ALA A 86 23.68 -6.58 -6.54
C ALA A 86 24.26 -6.57 -5.11
N PHE A 87 24.40 -5.38 -4.53
CA PHE A 87 24.90 -5.18 -3.16
C PHE A 87 26.21 -5.91 -2.86
N GLY A 88 27.16 -5.85 -3.82
CA GLY A 88 28.47 -6.50 -3.65
C GLY A 88 28.41 -8.02 -3.57
N GLY A 89 27.50 -8.64 -4.32
CA GLY A 89 27.30 -10.08 -4.37
C GLY A 89 26.40 -10.64 -3.27
N LYS A 90 25.80 -9.77 -2.43
CA LYS A 90 24.87 -10.20 -1.38
C LYS A 90 23.48 -10.56 -1.91
N ALA A 91 23.11 -10.04 -3.09
CA ALA A 91 21.81 -10.30 -3.71
C ALA A 91 21.93 -10.61 -5.20
N GLU A 92 20.97 -11.39 -5.67
CA GLU A 92 20.65 -11.55 -7.09
C GLU A 92 19.56 -10.56 -7.45
N ARG A 93 19.80 -9.74 -8.47
CA ARG A 93 18.81 -8.83 -9.07
C ARG A 93 18.17 -9.52 -10.26
N THR A 94 16.85 -9.36 -10.37
CA THR A 94 16.09 -9.72 -11.59
C THR A 94 15.15 -8.58 -11.93
N GLN A 95 15.16 -8.12 -13.17
CA GLN A 95 14.19 -7.16 -13.70
C GLN A 95 13.29 -7.88 -14.69
N VAL A 96 11.98 -7.75 -14.49
CA VAL A 96 10.97 -8.46 -15.24
C VAL A 96 9.96 -7.51 -15.83
N GLN A 97 9.75 -7.60 -17.14
CA GLN A 97 8.65 -6.91 -17.79
C GLN A 97 7.42 -7.81 -17.80
N VAL A 98 6.32 -7.29 -17.27
CA VAL A 98 5.01 -7.92 -17.33
C VAL A 98 4.18 -7.17 -18.39
N ALA A 99 3.90 -7.80 -19.52
CA ALA A 99 2.99 -7.27 -20.53
C ALA A 99 1.57 -7.79 -20.25
N PHE A 100 0.60 -6.87 -20.19
CA PHE A 100 -0.78 -7.24 -19.88
C PHE A 100 -1.58 -7.72 -21.08
N ASP A 101 -1.08 -7.45 -22.31
CA ASP A 101 -1.65 -7.96 -23.56
C ASP A 101 -0.54 -8.14 -24.61
N LYS A 102 -0.90 -8.66 -25.78
CA LYS A 102 -0.03 -8.80 -26.94
C LYS A 102 0.08 -7.49 -27.73
N GLY A 103 1.22 -7.26 -28.33
CA GLY A 103 1.47 -6.13 -29.20
C GLY A 103 2.42 -5.09 -28.60
N PRO A 104 2.98 -4.21 -29.45
CA PRO A 104 4.04 -3.28 -29.06
C PRO A 104 3.57 -2.19 -28.10
N ASN A 105 2.30 -1.83 -28.14
CA ASN A 105 1.69 -0.78 -27.32
C ASN A 105 0.92 -1.33 -26.11
N ALA A 106 1.00 -2.63 -25.81
CA ALA A 106 0.35 -3.19 -24.63
C ALA A 106 0.89 -2.53 -23.38
N PRO A 107 0.03 -2.13 -22.42
CA PRO A 107 0.48 -1.64 -21.12
C PRO A 107 1.35 -2.69 -20.43
N LYS A 108 2.38 -2.20 -19.75
CA LYS A 108 3.41 -3.03 -19.12
C LYS A 108 3.75 -2.48 -17.75
N MET A 109 4.14 -3.36 -16.83
CA MET A 109 4.80 -2.97 -15.58
C MET A 109 6.16 -3.64 -15.47
N GLU A 110 7.08 -3.03 -14.73
CA GLU A 110 8.41 -3.59 -14.47
C GLU A 110 8.55 -3.97 -13.00
N ILE A 111 8.84 -5.24 -12.74
CA ILE A 111 9.15 -5.76 -11.41
C ILE A 111 10.66 -5.73 -11.23
N LEU A 112 11.14 -5.06 -10.18
CA LEU A 112 12.49 -5.22 -9.66
C LEU A 112 12.45 -6.22 -8.51
N LEU A 113 13.16 -7.33 -8.64
CA LEU A 113 13.26 -8.37 -7.62
C LEU A 113 14.70 -8.52 -7.14
N TYR A 114 14.91 -8.42 -5.83
CA TYR A 114 16.15 -8.78 -5.17
C TYR A 114 15.91 -10.00 -4.28
N LEU A 115 16.76 -11.02 -4.43
CA LEU A 115 16.79 -12.21 -3.57
C LEU A 115 18.17 -12.36 -2.93
N PRO A 116 18.29 -12.77 -1.65
CA PRO A 116 19.58 -13.07 -1.04
C PRO A 116 20.34 -14.13 -1.83
N ALA A 117 21.59 -13.81 -2.26
CA ALA A 117 22.39 -14.70 -3.11
C ALA A 117 22.70 -16.05 -2.42
N GLY A 118 22.97 -16.04 -1.10
CA GLY A 118 23.30 -17.23 -0.32
C GLY A 118 22.10 -18.02 0.24
N ALA A 119 20.88 -17.68 -0.15
CA ALA A 119 19.70 -18.36 0.39
C ALA A 119 19.60 -19.82 -0.06
N ILE A 120 19.40 -20.71 0.91
CA ILE A 120 19.12 -22.13 0.67
C ILE A 120 17.60 -22.31 0.58
N GLY A 121 17.12 -22.82 -0.58
CA GLY A 121 15.69 -23.04 -0.81
C GLY A 121 14.95 -21.79 -1.29
N LYS A 122 13.62 -21.81 -1.14
CA LYS A 122 12.75 -20.73 -1.57
C LYS A 122 12.73 -19.59 -0.54
N VAL A 123 12.70 -18.35 -1.03
CA VAL A 123 12.81 -17.11 -0.24
C VAL A 123 11.44 -16.46 -0.10
N PRO A 124 10.98 -16.14 1.12
CA PRO A 124 9.81 -15.28 1.32
C PRO A 124 10.10 -13.85 0.85
N VAL A 125 9.11 -13.15 0.32
CA VAL A 125 9.31 -11.87 -0.36
C VAL A 125 8.37 -10.79 0.17
N PHE A 126 8.91 -9.58 0.39
CA PHE A 126 8.08 -8.38 0.50
C PHE A 126 7.81 -7.84 -0.89
N LEU A 127 6.54 -7.63 -1.21
CA LEU A 127 6.08 -7.06 -2.48
C LEU A 127 5.41 -5.71 -2.21
N GLY A 128 5.85 -4.65 -2.87
CA GLY A 128 5.26 -3.33 -2.71
C GLY A 128 5.36 -2.46 -3.95
N LEU A 129 4.43 -1.50 -4.06
CA LEU A 129 4.52 -0.47 -5.08
C LEU A 129 5.37 0.70 -4.60
N ASN A 130 6.09 1.35 -5.50
CA ASN A 130 6.87 2.55 -5.23
C ASN A 130 6.36 3.77 -6.03
N PHE A 131 6.68 4.99 -5.54
CA PHE A 131 6.18 6.25 -6.09
C PHE A 131 7.03 6.86 -7.20
N GLN A 132 8.29 6.45 -7.34
CA GLN A 132 9.27 7.21 -8.13
C GLN A 132 10.01 6.37 -9.16
N GLY A 133 9.57 5.14 -9.38
CA GLY A 133 10.23 4.18 -10.25
C GLY A 133 11.25 3.30 -9.54
N ASN A 134 11.49 2.12 -10.07
CA ASN A 134 12.36 1.12 -9.46
C ASN A 134 13.80 1.63 -9.25
N HIS A 135 14.31 2.46 -10.15
CA HIS A 135 15.63 3.08 -10.03
C HIS A 135 15.74 4.05 -8.84
N ALA A 136 14.62 4.59 -8.35
CA ALA A 136 14.65 5.51 -7.22
C ALA A 136 14.76 4.79 -5.86
N VAL A 137 14.46 3.50 -5.78
CA VAL A 137 14.51 2.75 -4.50
C VAL A 137 15.92 2.25 -4.16
N THR A 138 16.89 2.37 -5.07
CA THR A 138 18.24 1.83 -4.92
C THR A 138 19.25 2.67 -5.68
N ASP A 139 20.53 2.66 -5.24
CA ASP A 139 21.66 3.24 -5.99
C ASP A 139 22.18 2.29 -7.08
N ASP A 140 21.63 1.10 -7.23
CA ASP A 140 22.09 0.10 -8.20
C ASP A 140 21.97 0.62 -9.63
N ALA A 141 23.11 0.89 -10.27
CA ALA A 141 23.19 1.48 -11.60
C ALA A 141 22.60 0.61 -12.72
N ALA A 142 22.46 -0.69 -12.49
CA ALA A 142 21.87 -1.59 -13.47
C ALA A 142 20.32 -1.59 -13.48
N VAL A 143 19.70 -0.98 -12.48
CA VAL A 143 18.23 -0.85 -12.46
C VAL A 143 17.79 0.19 -13.48
N ARG A 144 16.85 -0.22 -14.36
CA ARG A 144 16.36 0.61 -15.46
C ARG A 144 15.58 1.82 -14.95
N VAL A 145 15.78 2.98 -15.57
CA VAL A 145 14.96 4.18 -15.31
C VAL A 145 13.61 3.99 -15.97
N THR A 146 12.53 4.17 -15.18
CA THR A 146 11.17 4.07 -15.72
C THR A 146 10.92 5.09 -16.82
N GLN A 147 10.22 4.67 -17.87
CA GLN A 147 9.78 5.53 -18.96
C GLN A 147 8.30 5.92 -18.84
N SER A 148 7.62 5.45 -17.82
CA SER A 148 6.21 5.76 -17.56
C SER A 148 6.02 7.21 -17.13
N TRP A 149 4.79 7.71 -17.27
CA TRP A 149 4.42 9.04 -16.76
C TRP A 149 4.67 9.13 -15.26
N MET A 150 5.25 10.25 -14.82
CA MET A 150 5.58 10.45 -13.41
C MET A 150 5.03 11.77 -12.88
N ARG A 151 4.25 11.66 -11.82
CA ARG A 151 3.68 12.81 -11.13
C ARG A 151 4.78 13.72 -10.57
N ASN A 152 4.62 15.03 -10.72
CA ASN A 152 5.51 16.06 -10.19
C ASN A 152 6.97 16.01 -10.69
N ALA A 153 7.28 15.21 -11.71
CA ALA A 153 8.57 15.22 -12.36
C ALA A 153 8.60 16.24 -13.53
N PRO A 154 9.75 16.83 -13.87
CA PRO A 154 9.89 17.69 -15.03
C PRO A 154 9.45 16.96 -16.30
N GLY A 155 8.53 17.56 -17.08
CA GLY A 155 7.95 16.91 -18.26
C GLY A 155 7.22 15.60 -17.98
N ASN A 156 6.83 15.34 -16.73
CA ASN A 156 6.21 14.09 -16.26
C ASN A 156 7.04 12.84 -16.59
N LYS A 157 8.36 12.95 -16.56
CA LYS A 157 9.30 11.84 -16.79
C LYS A 157 10.39 11.83 -15.72
N SER A 158 10.80 10.64 -15.32
CA SER A 158 11.96 10.46 -14.46
C SER A 158 13.25 10.38 -15.29
N ASP A 159 14.35 10.60 -14.63
CA ASP A 159 15.67 10.49 -15.22
C ASP A 159 16.68 9.89 -14.22
N GLU A 160 17.93 9.74 -14.66
CA GLU A 160 19.01 9.14 -13.87
C GLU A 160 19.33 9.93 -12.59
N SER A 161 19.04 11.23 -12.52
CA SER A 161 19.28 12.05 -11.31
C SER A 161 18.40 11.65 -10.12
N LYS A 162 17.38 10.84 -10.34
CA LYS A 162 16.47 10.32 -9.32
C LYS A 162 16.87 8.95 -8.78
N ARG A 163 17.98 8.36 -9.30
CA ARG A 163 18.47 7.09 -8.78
C ARG A 163 18.75 7.17 -7.28
N GLY A 164 18.21 6.22 -6.53
CA GLY A 164 18.36 6.16 -5.09
C GLY A 164 17.64 7.25 -4.29
N ALA A 165 16.87 8.14 -4.93
CA ALA A 165 16.21 9.27 -4.24
C ALA A 165 15.19 8.84 -3.17
N ALA A 166 14.65 7.63 -3.27
CA ALA A 166 13.70 7.07 -2.32
C ALA A 166 14.26 5.88 -1.52
N LYS A 167 15.57 5.62 -1.58
CA LYS A 167 16.20 4.45 -0.93
C LYS A 167 16.00 4.42 0.58
N SER A 168 15.85 5.58 1.24
CA SER A 168 15.60 5.66 2.68
C SER A 168 14.28 5.00 3.09
N ARG A 169 13.33 4.82 2.15
CA ARG A 169 12.04 4.15 2.38
C ARG A 169 12.10 2.64 2.19
N TRP A 170 13.23 2.12 1.70
CA TRP A 170 13.39 0.72 1.33
C TRP A 170 14.68 0.18 1.95
N ASP A 171 14.59 -0.38 3.15
CA ASP A 171 15.76 -0.92 3.86
C ASP A 171 16.16 -2.28 3.27
N ILE A 172 16.64 -2.25 2.02
CA ILE A 172 16.96 -3.47 1.25
C ILE A 172 18.02 -4.30 1.94
N ASP A 173 19.06 -3.66 2.52
CA ASP A 173 20.10 -4.37 3.24
C ASP A 173 19.52 -5.15 4.46
N ALA A 174 18.65 -4.56 5.24
CA ALA A 174 18.01 -5.21 6.38
C ALA A 174 17.09 -6.36 5.95
N ILE A 175 16.32 -6.16 4.86
CA ILE A 175 15.42 -7.17 4.28
C ILE A 175 16.24 -8.41 3.87
N LEU A 176 17.29 -8.20 3.07
CA LEU A 176 18.16 -9.26 2.56
C LEU A 176 18.91 -9.98 3.69
N ALA A 177 19.46 -9.22 4.64
CA ALA A 177 20.19 -9.77 5.80
C ALA A 177 19.32 -10.66 6.68
N ARG A 178 18.01 -10.39 6.70
CA ARG A 178 17.02 -11.20 7.45
C ARG A 178 16.52 -12.43 6.69
N GLY A 179 16.98 -12.61 5.44
CA GLY A 179 16.65 -13.76 4.59
C GLY A 179 15.37 -13.59 3.78
N TYR A 180 14.88 -12.37 3.64
CA TYR A 180 13.74 -12.03 2.78
C TYR A 180 14.22 -11.47 1.44
N GLY A 181 13.43 -11.65 0.38
CA GLY A 181 13.56 -10.90 -0.86
C GLY A 181 12.70 -9.65 -0.84
N LEU A 182 12.98 -8.74 -1.78
CA LEU A 182 12.18 -7.57 -2.06
C LEU A 182 11.78 -7.55 -3.53
N ALA A 183 10.49 -7.41 -3.81
CA ALA A 183 9.94 -7.10 -5.13
C ALA A 183 9.27 -5.73 -5.10
N THR A 184 9.58 -4.86 -6.07
CA THR A 184 8.93 -3.55 -6.16
C THR A 184 8.59 -3.18 -7.59
N ILE A 185 7.55 -2.35 -7.73
CA ILE A 185 6.98 -1.94 -9.02
C ILE A 185 6.65 -0.46 -8.93
N TYR A 186 6.90 0.29 -9.97
CA TYR A 186 6.39 1.65 -10.07
C TYR A 186 4.86 1.62 -10.29
N TYR A 187 4.10 2.22 -9.38
CA TYR A 187 2.63 2.19 -9.44
C TYR A 187 2.06 2.83 -10.70
N GLY A 188 2.76 3.86 -11.24
CA GLY A 188 2.39 4.53 -12.48
C GLY A 188 2.59 3.70 -13.77
N ASP A 189 3.24 2.53 -13.68
CA ASP A 189 3.27 1.57 -14.79
C ASP A 189 1.90 0.89 -14.97
N ILE A 190 1.14 0.79 -13.88
CA ILE A 190 -0.18 0.14 -13.86
C ILE A 190 -1.25 1.17 -14.22
N ASP A 191 -1.28 2.27 -13.47
CA ASP A 191 -2.19 3.38 -13.70
C ASP A 191 -1.54 4.69 -13.21
N PRO A 192 -1.36 5.69 -14.08
CA PRO A 192 -0.78 6.98 -13.70
C PRO A 192 -1.65 7.71 -12.67
N ASP A 193 -1.01 8.27 -11.62
CA ASP A 193 -1.72 8.92 -10.52
C ASP A 193 -2.15 10.35 -10.86
N PHE A 194 -3.04 10.49 -11.79
CA PHE A 194 -3.75 11.74 -12.10
C PHE A 194 -5.11 11.47 -12.74
N ASP A 195 -6.03 12.41 -12.63
CA ASP A 195 -7.37 12.30 -13.22
C ASP A 195 -7.32 12.58 -14.73
N ASP A 196 -6.99 11.57 -15.51
CA ASP A 196 -6.89 11.61 -16.98
C ASP A 196 -8.10 10.98 -17.67
N GLY A 197 -9.15 10.66 -16.94
CA GLY A 197 -10.29 9.90 -17.43
C GLY A 197 -9.97 8.43 -17.70
N PHE A 198 -8.91 7.90 -17.09
CA PHE A 198 -8.47 6.50 -17.20
C PHE A 198 -8.07 6.07 -18.62
N GLN A 199 -7.33 6.96 -19.34
CA GLN A 199 -6.92 6.71 -20.70
C GLN A 199 -5.50 6.15 -20.83
N ASN A 200 -4.64 6.34 -19.81
CA ASN A 200 -3.20 6.09 -19.90
C ASN A 200 -2.69 4.89 -19.06
N GLY A 201 -3.57 4.19 -18.36
CA GLY A 201 -3.26 3.01 -17.56
C GLY A 201 -3.74 1.70 -18.18
N VAL A 202 -4.01 0.74 -17.31
CA VAL A 202 -4.51 -0.59 -17.70
C VAL A 202 -6.01 -0.61 -18.02
N HIS A 203 -6.77 0.41 -17.61
CA HIS A 203 -8.23 0.46 -17.74
C HIS A 203 -8.70 0.26 -19.19
N PRO A 204 -8.10 0.90 -20.22
CA PRO A 204 -8.55 0.73 -21.61
C PRO A 204 -8.49 -0.69 -22.15
N LEU A 205 -7.65 -1.57 -21.56
CA LEU A 205 -7.61 -2.99 -21.95
C LEU A 205 -8.92 -3.74 -21.69
N PHE A 206 -9.73 -3.23 -20.79
CA PHE A 206 -10.94 -3.90 -20.31
C PHE A 206 -12.22 -3.19 -20.72
N TYR A 207 -12.12 -2.11 -21.50
CA TYR A 207 -13.29 -1.39 -21.99
C TYR A 207 -14.12 -2.23 -22.95
N LYS A 208 -15.43 -2.17 -22.77
CA LYS A 208 -16.41 -2.72 -23.70
C LYS A 208 -16.46 -1.87 -24.97
N PRO A 209 -16.94 -2.40 -26.09
CA PRO A 209 -17.14 -1.60 -27.30
C PRO A 209 -17.92 -0.31 -27.01
N GLY A 210 -17.34 0.84 -27.36
CA GLY A 210 -17.93 2.18 -27.12
C GLY A 210 -17.72 2.75 -25.73
N GLN A 211 -17.11 2.00 -24.79
CA GLN A 211 -16.74 2.51 -23.49
C GLN A 211 -15.45 3.33 -23.60
N THR A 212 -15.40 4.50 -22.93
CA THR A 212 -14.24 5.40 -22.93
C THR A 212 -13.72 5.72 -21.53
N LYS A 213 -14.42 5.28 -20.48
CA LYS A 213 -14.05 5.42 -19.07
C LYS A 213 -14.73 4.35 -18.24
N PRO A 214 -14.24 4.05 -17.02
CA PRO A 214 -14.94 3.15 -16.10
C PRO A 214 -16.36 3.62 -15.80
N GLY A 215 -17.28 2.68 -15.61
CA GLY A 215 -18.61 2.93 -15.08
C GLY A 215 -18.59 3.25 -13.58
N GLU A 216 -19.72 3.68 -13.01
CA GLU A 216 -19.81 4.13 -11.60
C GLU A 216 -19.35 3.07 -10.58
N ASN A 217 -19.53 1.78 -10.88
CA ASN A 217 -19.11 0.66 -10.04
C ASN A 217 -17.92 -0.12 -10.58
N GLU A 218 -17.22 0.41 -11.59
CA GLU A 218 -15.97 -0.16 -12.09
C GLU A 218 -14.78 0.50 -11.39
N TRP A 219 -13.70 -0.21 -11.35
CA TRP A 219 -12.51 0.09 -10.55
C TRP A 219 -11.87 1.46 -10.80
N GLY A 220 -11.43 2.10 -9.71
CA GLY A 220 -10.57 3.28 -9.75
C GLY A 220 -9.09 2.90 -9.72
N SER A 221 -8.22 3.90 -9.61
CA SER A 221 -6.75 3.71 -9.63
C SER A 221 -6.24 2.83 -8.49
N ILE A 222 -6.80 2.95 -7.25
CA ILE A 222 -6.40 2.05 -6.14
C ILE A 222 -6.78 0.60 -6.47
N GLY A 223 -7.96 0.38 -7.07
CA GLY A 223 -8.36 -0.94 -7.58
C GLY A 223 -7.37 -1.48 -8.61
N ALA A 224 -6.92 -0.63 -9.55
CA ALA A 224 -5.95 -1.00 -10.58
C ALA A 224 -4.57 -1.31 -9.99
N TRP A 225 -4.08 -0.51 -9.05
CA TRP A 225 -2.80 -0.76 -8.37
C TRP A 225 -2.83 -2.05 -7.55
N ALA A 226 -3.93 -2.33 -6.84
CA ALA A 226 -4.12 -3.59 -6.11
C ALA A 226 -4.17 -4.80 -7.06
N TRP A 227 -4.86 -4.66 -8.18
CA TRP A 227 -4.88 -5.68 -9.23
C TRP A 227 -3.48 -5.92 -9.81
N GLY A 228 -2.67 -4.88 -10.03
CA GLY A 228 -1.30 -4.99 -10.48
C GLY A 228 -0.40 -5.76 -9.51
N LEU A 229 -0.59 -5.58 -8.18
CA LEU A 229 0.10 -6.38 -7.16
C LEU A 229 -0.23 -7.87 -7.28
N SER A 230 -1.50 -8.23 -7.54
CA SER A 230 -1.88 -9.63 -7.81
C SER A 230 -1.23 -10.17 -9.09
N ARG A 231 -1.05 -9.34 -10.11
CA ARG A 231 -0.35 -9.74 -11.35
C ARG A 231 1.14 -9.93 -11.12
N ALA A 232 1.75 -9.14 -10.23
CA ALA A 232 3.13 -9.37 -9.81
C ALA A 232 3.28 -10.67 -9.03
N LEU A 233 2.34 -10.98 -8.15
CA LEU A 233 2.30 -12.27 -7.43
C LEU A 233 2.20 -13.45 -8.40
N ASP A 234 1.42 -13.32 -9.49
CA ASP A 234 1.37 -14.34 -10.54
C ASP A 234 2.76 -14.63 -11.16
N TYR A 235 3.64 -13.61 -11.28
CA TYR A 235 5.03 -13.83 -11.68
C TYR A 235 5.83 -14.52 -10.58
N LEU A 236 5.71 -14.05 -9.34
CA LEU A 236 6.46 -14.63 -8.22
C LEU A 236 6.17 -16.13 -8.04
N GLU A 237 4.95 -16.58 -8.31
CA GLU A 237 4.58 -18.00 -8.32
C GLU A 237 5.35 -18.83 -9.37
N THR A 238 5.78 -18.21 -10.46
CA THR A 238 6.57 -18.88 -11.50
C THR A 238 8.07 -18.94 -11.18
N ASN A 239 8.54 -18.14 -10.24
CA ASN A 239 9.96 -18.06 -9.91
C ASN A 239 10.37 -19.17 -8.92
N PRO A 240 11.24 -20.12 -9.31
CA PRO A 240 11.58 -21.28 -8.47
C PRO A 240 12.33 -20.92 -7.19
N ARG A 241 12.91 -19.71 -7.11
CA ARG A 241 13.64 -19.19 -5.94
C ARG A 241 12.71 -18.49 -4.93
N VAL A 242 11.48 -18.15 -5.32
CA VAL A 242 10.52 -17.45 -4.47
C VAL A 242 9.60 -18.44 -3.77
N ASP A 243 9.38 -18.22 -2.48
CA ASP A 243 8.30 -18.86 -1.73
C ASP A 243 7.02 -18.02 -1.86
N ALA A 244 6.24 -18.35 -2.88
CA ALA A 244 5.01 -17.61 -3.18
C ALA A 244 3.90 -17.80 -2.13
N GLU A 245 3.99 -18.79 -1.26
CA GLU A 245 3.07 -18.97 -0.12
C GLU A 245 3.43 -18.04 1.06
N ARG A 246 4.59 -17.37 1.00
CA ARG A 246 5.08 -16.46 2.03
C ARG A 246 5.40 -15.08 1.46
N VAL A 247 4.50 -14.51 0.67
CA VAL A 247 4.62 -13.14 0.16
C VAL A 247 3.87 -12.19 1.07
N ALA A 248 4.59 -11.18 1.59
CA ALA A 248 4.03 -10.05 2.32
C ALA A 248 3.79 -8.89 1.36
N VAL A 249 2.55 -8.41 1.24
CA VAL A 249 2.26 -7.17 0.51
C VAL A 249 2.36 -5.97 1.44
N MET A 250 3.06 -4.92 1.01
CA MET A 250 3.21 -3.70 1.79
C MET A 250 2.99 -2.43 0.96
N GLY A 251 2.55 -1.37 1.64
CA GLY A 251 2.41 -0.07 1.03
C GLY A 251 2.40 1.07 2.05
N HIS A 252 2.77 2.25 1.57
CA HIS A 252 2.77 3.51 2.31
C HIS A 252 1.76 4.48 1.72
N SER A 253 1.06 5.24 2.57
CA SER A 253 0.12 6.29 2.13
C SER A 253 -1.00 5.68 1.26
N ARG A 254 -1.27 6.26 0.06
CA ARG A 254 -2.21 5.69 -0.92
C ARG A 254 -1.87 4.24 -1.33
N LEU A 255 -0.59 3.89 -1.32
CA LEU A 255 -0.17 2.52 -1.58
C LEU A 255 -0.37 1.60 -0.37
N GLY A 256 -0.51 2.15 0.84
CA GLY A 256 -1.00 1.46 2.03
C GLY A 256 -2.49 1.12 1.92
N LYS A 257 -3.32 2.06 1.43
CA LYS A 257 -4.72 1.77 1.05
C LYS A 257 -4.76 0.63 0.01
N THR A 258 -3.86 0.70 -0.98
CA THR A 258 -3.72 -0.31 -2.04
C THR A 258 -3.33 -1.67 -1.50
N SER A 259 -2.35 -1.76 -0.58
CA SER A 259 -1.93 -3.05 0.00
C SER A 259 -3.04 -3.71 0.81
N LEU A 260 -3.83 -2.94 1.56
CA LEU A 260 -5.01 -3.44 2.26
C LEU A 260 -6.03 -4.01 1.28
N TRP A 261 -6.35 -3.28 0.19
CA TRP A 261 -7.30 -3.77 -0.80
C TRP A 261 -6.76 -4.99 -1.57
N ALA A 262 -5.47 -5.00 -1.92
CA ALA A 262 -4.83 -6.16 -2.54
C ALA A 262 -4.94 -7.40 -1.64
N GLY A 263 -4.63 -7.26 -0.35
CA GLY A 263 -4.76 -8.35 0.62
C GLY A 263 -6.20 -8.81 0.85
N ALA A 264 -7.18 -7.90 0.75
CA ALA A 264 -8.61 -8.25 0.84
C ALA A 264 -9.07 -9.07 -0.36
N MET A 265 -8.61 -8.73 -1.57
CA MET A 265 -9.03 -9.35 -2.82
C MET A 265 -8.23 -10.58 -3.21
N ASP A 266 -6.99 -10.69 -2.77
CA ASP A 266 -6.11 -11.81 -3.11
C ASP A 266 -5.57 -12.48 -1.84
N GLU A 267 -6.19 -13.59 -1.47
CA GLU A 267 -5.85 -14.34 -0.25
C GLU A 267 -4.50 -15.06 -0.34
N ARG A 268 -3.81 -15.06 -1.49
CA ARG A 268 -2.45 -15.59 -1.64
C ARG A 268 -1.40 -14.73 -0.93
N PHE A 269 -1.69 -13.44 -0.68
CA PHE A 269 -0.81 -12.63 0.18
C PHE A 269 -0.86 -13.16 1.61
N ALA A 270 0.25 -13.67 2.09
CA ALA A 270 0.34 -14.32 3.40
C ALA A 270 0.35 -13.33 4.58
N LEU A 271 0.76 -12.08 4.33
CA LEU A 271 0.83 -10.99 5.29
C LEU A 271 0.56 -9.66 4.58
N VAL A 272 -0.14 -8.74 5.25
CA VAL A 272 -0.47 -7.41 4.70
C VAL A 272 0.07 -6.33 5.61
N ILE A 273 0.75 -5.33 5.03
CA ILE A 273 1.31 -4.19 5.77
C ILE A 273 0.77 -2.89 5.19
N SER A 274 0.24 -2.05 6.06
CA SER A 274 -0.26 -0.72 5.73
C SER A 274 0.44 0.32 6.61
N ASN A 275 1.15 1.26 5.99
CA ASN A 275 1.87 2.32 6.67
C ASN A 275 1.25 3.68 6.35
N ASP A 276 0.92 4.47 7.37
CA ASP A 276 0.37 5.84 7.27
C ASP A 276 -0.71 5.95 6.17
N SER A 277 -1.64 4.99 6.13
CA SER A 277 -2.59 4.91 5.01
C SER A 277 -3.82 5.81 5.15
N GLY A 278 -4.15 6.26 6.35
CA GLY A 278 -5.17 7.27 6.61
C GLY A 278 -6.58 6.92 6.11
N ALA A 279 -7.34 7.96 5.78
CA ALA A 279 -8.71 7.85 5.28
C ALA A 279 -8.79 6.99 4.00
N GLY A 280 -9.78 6.10 3.92
CA GLY A 280 -9.89 5.12 2.83
C GLY A 280 -8.83 4.00 2.87
N GLY A 281 -7.94 4.03 3.86
CA GLY A 281 -6.97 3.01 4.20
C GLY A 281 -7.30 2.38 5.55
N ALA A 282 -6.44 2.55 6.56
CA ALA A 282 -6.66 1.99 7.88
C ALA A 282 -7.45 2.89 8.84
N ALA A 283 -7.51 4.22 8.62
CA ALA A 283 -8.18 5.13 9.54
C ALA A 283 -9.70 5.06 9.44
N LEU A 284 -10.39 4.96 10.57
CA LEU A 284 -11.87 4.97 10.63
C LEU A 284 -12.44 6.26 10.03
N SER A 285 -13.29 6.11 9.01
CA SER A 285 -13.90 7.25 8.31
C SER A 285 -14.84 8.05 9.19
N ARG A 286 -15.60 7.38 10.10
CA ARG A 286 -16.58 8.02 10.99
C ARG A 286 -15.98 8.86 12.10
N ARG A 287 -14.67 8.81 12.29
CA ARG A 287 -14.01 9.67 13.29
C ARG A 287 -13.99 11.15 12.91
N ILE A 288 -14.05 11.43 11.60
CA ILE A 288 -13.94 12.81 11.08
C ILE A 288 -12.72 13.54 11.68
N TYR A 289 -11.56 12.95 11.47
CA TYR A 289 -10.27 13.45 11.96
C TYR A 289 -9.23 13.38 10.83
N GLY A 290 -8.42 14.40 10.65
CA GLY A 290 -7.42 14.49 9.60
C GLY A 290 -8.03 14.49 8.20
N GLU A 291 -7.60 13.56 7.35
CA GLU A 291 -8.17 13.36 6.02
C GLU A 291 -9.57 12.74 6.12
N GLU A 292 -10.50 13.23 5.33
CA GLU A 292 -11.89 12.79 5.27
C GLU A 292 -12.26 12.36 3.84
N VAL A 293 -13.39 11.67 3.67
CA VAL A 293 -13.88 11.25 2.34
C VAL A 293 -14.05 12.43 1.38
N ARG A 294 -14.43 13.62 1.89
CA ARG A 294 -14.54 14.82 1.07
C ARG A 294 -13.19 15.27 0.48
N HIS A 295 -12.11 15.11 1.22
CA HIS A 295 -10.76 15.46 0.76
C HIS A 295 -10.28 14.50 -0.33
N LEU A 296 -10.50 13.19 -0.13
CA LEU A 296 -10.20 12.15 -1.11
C LEU A 296 -10.94 12.41 -2.43
N ASN A 297 -12.25 12.57 -2.38
CA ASN A 297 -13.09 12.78 -3.56
C ASN A 297 -12.83 14.10 -4.30
N LYS A 298 -12.34 15.12 -3.58
CA LYS A 298 -11.97 16.42 -4.18
C LYS A 298 -10.60 16.39 -4.84
N SER A 299 -9.60 15.84 -4.14
CA SER A 299 -8.19 15.93 -4.56
C SER A 299 -7.76 14.78 -5.46
N PHE A 300 -8.45 13.64 -5.35
CA PHE A 300 -8.11 12.40 -6.03
C PHE A 300 -9.36 11.67 -6.54
N PRO A 301 -10.16 12.30 -7.42
CA PRO A 301 -11.43 11.76 -7.89
C PRO A 301 -11.29 10.44 -8.69
N HIS A 302 -10.07 10.09 -9.10
CA HIS A 302 -9.72 8.87 -9.83
C HIS A 302 -9.32 7.69 -8.93
N TRP A 303 -9.10 7.90 -7.62
CA TRP A 303 -8.62 6.80 -6.76
C TRP A 303 -9.65 5.71 -6.52
N PHE A 304 -10.90 6.09 -6.32
CA PHE A 304 -11.99 5.20 -6.00
C PHE A 304 -13.03 5.16 -7.13
N ASP A 305 -14.00 4.27 -7.03
CA ASP A 305 -15.09 4.21 -8.00
C ASP A 305 -16.02 5.44 -7.96
N GLY A 306 -16.95 5.50 -8.92
CA GLY A 306 -17.91 6.59 -9.00
C GLY A 306 -18.87 6.64 -7.82
N ASN A 307 -19.25 5.46 -7.27
CA ASN A 307 -20.18 5.34 -6.16
C ASN A 307 -19.65 5.95 -4.86
N PHE A 308 -18.34 5.90 -4.61
CA PHE A 308 -17.74 6.46 -3.40
C PHE A 308 -17.95 7.97 -3.27
N LYS A 309 -18.17 8.67 -4.37
CA LYS A 309 -18.38 10.13 -4.39
C LYS A 309 -19.64 10.57 -3.63
N LYS A 310 -20.65 9.70 -3.50
CA LYS A 310 -21.89 10.00 -2.76
C LYS A 310 -21.69 10.13 -1.24
N TYR A 311 -20.57 9.63 -0.72
CA TYR A 311 -20.24 9.68 0.70
C TYR A 311 -19.43 10.91 1.11
N ARG A 312 -19.18 11.83 0.18
CA ARG A 312 -18.51 13.11 0.45
C ARG A 312 -19.26 13.86 1.56
N SER A 313 -18.60 14.08 2.70
CA SER A 313 -19.17 14.70 3.91
C SER A 313 -20.43 13.97 4.44
N ASN A 314 -20.53 12.66 4.22
CA ASN A 314 -21.63 11.83 4.68
C ASN A 314 -21.12 10.44 5.06
N GLU A 315 -20.05 10.39 5.84
CA GLU A 315 -19.35 9.18 6.26
C GLU A 315 -20.27 8.24 7.08
N THR A 316 -21.30 8.79 7.73
CA THR A 316 -22.28 8.00 8.49
C THR A 316 -23.16 7.12 7.59
N ALA A 317 -23.32 7.48 6.32
CA ALA A 317 -24.10 6.70 5.35
C ALA A 317 -23.29 5.55 4.71
N LEU A 318 -21.96 5.48 4.91
CA LEU A 318 -21.14 4.36 4.44
C LEU A 318 -21.72 3.05 5.03
N PRO A 319 -21.93 2.00 4.23
CA PRO A 319 -22.40 0.71 4.74
C PRO A 319 -21.30 -0.10 5.44
N PHE A 320 -20.08 0.41 5.46
CA PHE A 320 -18.88 -0.16 6.09
C PHE A 320 -18.08 0.92 6.82
N ASP A 321 -17.01 0.52 7.50
CA ASP A 321 -15.90 1.38 7.90
C ASP A 321 -14.60 0.56 7.90
N GLN A 322 -13.46 1.20 8.07
CA GLN A 322 -12.14 0.62 7.76
C GLN A 322 -11.76 -0.58 8.65
N HIS A 323 -12.34 -0.71 9.86
CA HIS A 323 -12.20 -1.93 10.66
C HIS A 323 -12.70 -3.19 9.93
N MET A 324 -13.71 -3.04 9.05
CA MET A 324 -14.19 -4.14 8.22
C MET A 324 -13.17 -4.48 7.12
N LEU A 325 -12.49 -3.48 6.54
CA LEU A 325 -11.41 -3.72 5.59
C LEU A 325 -10.25 -4.49 6.25
N ILE A 326 -9.81 -4.09 7.45
CA ILE A 326 -8.79 -4.81 8.21
C ILE A 326 -9.22 -6.24 8.52
N ALA A 327 -10.49 -6.44 8.89
CA ALA A 327 -11.03 -7.76 9.19
C ALA A 327 -11.05 -8.73 8.01
N LEU A 328 -11.08 -8.23 6.76
CA LEU A 328 -11.01 -9.08 5.56
C LEU A 328 -9.68 -9.87 5.46
N MET A 329 -8.64 -9.47 6.20
CA MET A 329 -7.38 -10.22 6.28
C MET A 329 -7.51 -11.49 7.12
N ALA A 330 -8.48 -11.58 8.07
CA ALA A 330 -8.61 -12.71 8.97
C ALA A 330 -8.74 -14.05 8.23
N PRO A 331 -7.97 -15.09 8.61
CA PRO A 331 -7.06 -15.19 9.78
C PRO A 331 -5.61 -14.78 9.52
N ARG A 332 -5.27 -14.26 8.31
CA ARG A 332 -3.92 -13.86 7.93
C ARG A 332 -3.45 -12.65 8.74
N PRO A 333 -2.15 -12.55 9.05
CA PRO A 333 -1.62 -11.42 9.78
C PRO A 333 -1.72 -10.12 8.98
N VAL A 334 -2.02 -9.02 9.69
CA VAL A 334 -2.01 -7.66 9.16
C VAL A 334 -1.24 -6.75 10.11
N TYR A 335 -0.41 -5.87 9.57
CA TYR A 335 0.34 -4.88 10.32
C TYR A 335 -0.07 -3.46 9.90
N ILE A 336 -0.38 -2.63 10.88
CA ILE A 336 -0.74 -1.23 10.69
C ILE A 336 0.35 -0.39 11.35
N ALA A 337 0.88 0.58 10.63
CA ALA A 337 1.93 1.46 11.12
C ALA A 337 1.55 2.92 10.91
N SER A 338 1.80 3.73 11.93
CA SER A 338 1.47 5.14 11.96
C SER A 338 2.67 5.98 12.40
N ALA A 339 2.64 7.29 12.10
CA ALA A 339 3.58 8.28 12.58
C ALA A 339 2.87 9.34 13.44
N VAL A 340 3.39 9.66 14.62
CA VAL A 340 2.71 10.53 15.60
C VAL A 340 2.49 11.96 15.11
N GLU A 341 3.35 12.46 14.22
CA GLU A 341 3.22 13.79 13.63
C GLU A 341 2.34 13.80 12.37
N ASP A 342 1.98 12.63 11.83
CA ASP A 342 1.07 12.51 10.70
C ASP A 342 -0.40 12.48 11.13
N LYS A 343 -0.83 13.61 11.70
CA LYS A 343 -2.22 13.77 12.13
C LYS A 343 -3.22 13.70 10.96
N TRP A 344 -2.75 13.93 9.74
CA TRP A 344 -3.57 13.81 8.54
C TRP A 344 -4.04 12.38 8.30
N ALA A 345 -3.20 11.38 8.63
CA ALA A 345 -3.53 9.97 8.53
C ALA A 345 -4.35 9.41 9.72
N ASP A 346 -4.62 10.21 10.75
CA ASP A 346 -5.32 9.77 11.97
C ASP A 346 -4.73 8.51 12.60
N PRO A 347 -3.56 8.58 13.24
CA PRO A 347 -2.91 7.41 13.85
C PRO A 347 -3.80 6.65 14.84
N LYS A 348 -4.65 7.36 15.58
CA LYS A 348 -5.60 6.74 16.51
C LYS A 348 -6.73 6.03 15.79
N GLY A 349 -7.22 6.59 14.70
CA GLY A 349 -8.22 5.94 13.83
C GLY A 349 -7.67 4.69 13.18
N GLU A 350 -6.40 4.68 12.75
CA GLU A 350 -5.73 3.49 12.23
C GLU A 350 -5.60 2.39 13.30
N PHE A 351 -5.20 2.73 14.53
CA PHE A 351 -5.19 1.80 15.65
C PHE A 351 -6.57 1.21 15.93
N LEU A 352 -7.58 2.08 16.04
CA LEU A 352 -8.95 1.68 16.38
C LEU A 352 -9.54 0.73 15.33
N SER A 353 -9.22 0.91 14.05
CA SER A 353 -9.62 -0.06 13.01
C SER A 353 -9.07 -1.45 13.28
N GLY A 354 -7.80 -1.58 13.62
CA GLY A 354 -7.20 -2.86 14.00
C GLY A 354 -7.85 -3.46 15.23
N MET A 355 -8.10 -2.64 16.26
CA MET A 355 -8.75 -3.08 17.48
C MET A 355 -10.19 -3.60 17.19
N HIS A 356 -10.99 -2.84 16.43
CA HIS A 356 -12.36 -3.23 16.09
C HIS A 356 -12.45 -4.37 15.07
N ALA A 357 -11.36 -4.71 14.37
CA ALA A 357 -11.28 -5.89 13.51
C ALA A 357 -11.07 -7.20 14.29
N THR A 358 -10.58 -7.13 15.52
CA THR A 358 -10.26 -8.27 16.39
C THR A 358 -11.37 -9.33 16.50
N PRO A 359 -12.67 -9.01 16.59
CA PRO A 359 -13.73 -10.02 16.70
C PRO A 359 -13.72 -11.02 15.54
N ALA A 360 -13.39 -10.60 14.31
CA ALA A 360 -13.27 -11.52 13.17
C ALA A 360 -12.12 -12.53 13.35
N TYR A 361 -10.99 -12.09 13.88
CA TYR A 361 -9.84 -12.96 14.19
C TYR A 361 -10.16 -13.97 15.30
N LYS A 362 -10.94 -13.56 16.29
CA LYS A 362 -11.39 -14.44 17.38
C LYS A 362 -12.20 -15.64 16.87
N LEU A 363 -12.96 -15.49 15.78
CA LEU A 363 -13.67 -16.62 15.16
C LEU A 363 -12.74 -17.75 14.69
N PHE A 364 -11.48 -17.41 14.41
CA PHE A 364 -10.43 -18.37 14.02
C PHE A 364 -9.52 -18.81 15.17
N GLY A 365 -9.85 -18.45 16.42
CA GLY A 365 -8.99 -18.71 17.55
C GLY A 365 -7.68 -17.89 17.54
N LYS A 366 -7.67 -16.76 16.79
CA LYS A 366 -6.52 -15.86 16.73
C LYS A 366 -6.69 -14.70 17.71
N GLU A 367 -5.57 -14.18 18.22
CA GLU A 367 -5.58 -13.12 19.22
C GLU A 367 -6.17 -11.80 18.67
N GLY A 368 -5.90 -11.48 17.40
CA GLY A 368 -6.19 -10.16 16.82
C GLY A 368 -5.21 -9.09 17.31
N MET A 369 -5.72 -7.90 17.63
CA MET A 369 -4.94 -6.81 18.24
C MET A 369 -4.78 -7.08 19.73
N PRO A 370 -3.56 -7.21 20.28
CA PRO A 370 -3.33 -7.55 21.68
C PRO A 370 -3.33 -6.32 22.62
N ALA A 371 -3.99 -5.24 22.20
CA ALA A 371 -4.09 -3.99 22.97
C ALA A 371 -5.50 -3.41 22.88
N ALA A 372 -6.07 -2.99 24.00
CA ALA A 372 -7.35 -2.30 24.09
C ALA A 372 -7.22 -0.77 23.92
N GLU A 373 -6.03 -0.24 24.17
CA GLU A 373 -5.70 1.17 24.06
C GLU A 373 -4.50 1.35 23.12
N MET A 374 -4.45 2.51 22.45
CA MET A 374 -3.35 2.85 21.55
C MET A 374 -2.03 2.83 22.31
N PRO A 375 -1.02 2.07 21.85
CA PRO A 375 0.26 1.98 22.54
C PRO A 375 1.02 3.32 22.48
N GLY A 376 1.97 3.47 23.38
CA GLY A 376 2.89 4.62 23.38
C GLY A 376 3.78 4.64 22.13
N ILE A 377 4.38 5.80 21.88
CA ILE A 377 5.30 5.99 20.74
C ILE A 377 6.45 4.98 20.83
N GLU A 378 6.70 4.27 19.72
CA GLU A 378 7.75 3.25 19.60
C GLU A 378 7.58 2.06 20.58
N GLN A 379 6.34 1.79 20.99
CA GLN A 379 5.96 0.62 21.78
C GLN A 379 5.06 -0.31 20.94
N PRO A 380 5.64 -1.11 20.03
CA PRO A 380 4.86 -1.92 19.10
C PRO A 380 4.09 -3.02 19.82
N VAL A 381 2.90 -3.32 19.34
CA VAL A 381 2.10 -4.49 19.74
C VAL A 381 2.01 -5.46 18.59
N MET A 382 2.21 -6.76 18.88
CA MET A 382 2.38 -7.79 17.84
C MET A 382 1.54 -9.03 18.17
N GLY A 383 0.26 -9.00 17.77
CA GLY A 383 -0.63 -10.17 17.74
C GLY A 383 -0.74 -10.73 16.31
N THR A 384 -1.93 -11.20 15.93
CA THR A 384 -2.24 -11.47 14.52
C THR A 384 -2.56 -10.17 13.78
N ILE A 385 -3.00 -9.16 14.49
CA ILE A 385 -2.98 -7.76 14.07
C ILE A 385 -1.85 -7.08 14.83
N GLY A 386 -0.89 -6.52 14.11
CA GLY A 386 0.20 -5.74 14.68
C GLY A 386 -0.05 -4.24 14.50
N TYR A 387 0.49 -3.43 15.43
CA TYR A 387 0.44 -1.98 15.35
C TYR A 387 1.65 -1.32 15.98
N HIS A 388 2.10 -0.23 15.38
CA HIS A 388 2.94 0.74 16.07
C HIS A 388 2.61 2.18 15.66
N VAL A 389 2.95 3.13 16.52
CA VAL A 389 3.11 4.54 16.16
C VAL A 389 4.54 4.95 16.45
N ARG A 390 5.25 5.47 15.44
CA ARG A 390 6.62 5.95 15.60
C ARG A 390 6.70 7.47 15.70
N ARG A 391 7.87 7.98 16.07
CA ARG A 391 8.20 9.41 15.96
C ARG A 391 8.27 9.83 14.50
N GLY A 392 8.05 11.13 14.25
CA GLY A 392 8.23 11.77 12.97
C GLY A 392 6.96 11.86 12.12
N LYS A 393 7.17 12.21 10.85
CA LYS A 393 6.15 12.59 9.89
C LYS A 393 5.76 11.44 8.98
N HIS A 394 4.87 11.73 8.05
CA HIS A 394 4.42 10.87 6.95
C HIS A 394 5.59 10.34 6.12
N ASP A 395 6.06 9.13 6.40
CA ASP A 395 7.20 8.48 5.73
C ASP A 395 7.26 6.98 6.03
N VAL A 396 8.21 6.28 5.41
CA VAL A 396 8.68 4.95 5.81
C VAL A 396 10.13 5.07 6.23
N THR A 397 10.47 4.51 7.38
CA THR A 397 11.80 4.61 7.97
C THR A 397 12.39 3.23 8.28
N SER A 398 13.65 3.16 8.67
CA SER A 398 14.28 1.92 9.14
C SER A 398 13.61 1.36 10.40
N TYR A 399 13.02 2.23 11.25
CA TYR A 399 12.23 1.77 12.39
C TYR A 399 11.00 0.95 11.93
N ASP A 400 10.28 1.44 10.93
CA ASP A 400 9.12 0.73 10.36
C ASP A 400 9.56 -0.64 9.83
N TRP A 401 10.64 -0.68 9.04
CA TRP A 401 11.18 -1.93 8.50
C TRP A 401 11.63 -2.91 9.58
N GLU A 402 12.22 -2.42 10.67
CA GLU A 402 12.58 -3.28 11.80
C GLU A 402 11.34 -3.98 12.38
N GLN A 403 10.22 -3.25 12.53
CA GLN A 403 8.99 -3.82 13.06
C GLN A 403 8.32 -4.77 12.03
N TYR A 404 8.31 -4.42 10.74
CA TYR A 404 7.78 -5.30 9.69
C TYR A 404 8.54 -6.61 9.62
N LEU A 405 9.86 -6.57 9.70
CA LEU A 405 10.72 -7.74 9.69
C LEU A 405 10.51 -8.62 10.93
N LYS A 406 10.38 -8.02 12.13
CA LYS A 406 10.02 -8.76 13.35
C LYS A 406 8.67 -9.45 13.22
N PHE A 407 7.68 -8.75 12.71
CA PHE A 407 6.33 -9.28 12.51
C PHE A 407 6.31 -10.39 11.44
N ALA A 408 7.03 -10.20 10.34
CA ALA A 408 7.19 -11.24 9.32
C ALA A 408 7.88 -12.49 9.87
N ASP A 409 8.91 -12.34 10.72
CA ASP A 409 9.57 -13.48 11.39
C ASP A 409 8.60 -14.28 12.26
N MET A 410 7.67 -13.59 12.95
CA MET A 410 6.68 -14.28 13.80
C MET A 410 5.66 -15.10 12.98
N HIS A 411 5.35 -14.64 11.76
CA HIS A 411 4.22 -15.19 11.00
C HIS A 411 4.61 -15.94 9.73
N LEU A 412 5.76 -15.63 9.12
CA LEU A 412 6.18 -16.21 7.84
C LEU A 412 7.37 -17.14 7.94
N LYS A 413 8.21 -17.07 8.97
CA LYS A 413 9.28 -18.07 9.15
C LYS A 413 8.68 -19.40 9.58
N ALA A 414 9.19 -20.50 8.99
CA ALA A 414 8.87 -21.84 9.47
C ALA A 414 9.31 -21.97 10.94
N LYS A 415 8.40 -22.44 11.77
CA LYS A 415 8.72 -22.78 13.16
C LYS A 415 9.59 -24.01 13.23
#